data_614fb26b1587251952d46df32cc9f2b6
#
_entry.id   614fb26b1587251952d46df32cc9f2b6
#
_cell.length_a   1.000
_cell.length_b   1.000
_cell.length_c   1.000
_cell.angle_alpha   90.00
_cell.angle_beta   90.00
_cell.angle_gamma   90.00
#
_symmetry.space_group_name_H-M   'P 1'
#
loop_
_entity.id
_entity.type
_entity.pdbx_description
1 polymer ?
#
loop_
_entity_poly.entity_id
_entity_poly.type
_entity_poly.pdbx_seq_one_letter_code
_entity_poly.pdbx_strand_id
1 'polypeptide(L)'
;EAIHQRKFVCPFCVMDQVRSGQTVEFQIRNPGEQRWYQSVNSPIRHTDGTISLVALIRDIHEEKRIETTLRESQDHLKKENLILRSRIQERQQFGGIVGKSPGMQKVYQQIVNAAASDATVIIYGEPGTGKELVAHAIHEMSGRRDNRFVPVHCGAIPDNLIESEFFGYKKGAFSGAASDRQGYIDYADGGTLFLDEVGEIALHMQVKLLRVIDGGGYTPVGTSQVKNADIRIVAATNRDLKRRIAQGSIREDFFYRIHVLPIHLPPLRQRKEDLPLLVDHFLRIYSEKQNLPPIT
;
A
#
# COMPACT_ATOMS: atom_id res chain seq x y z
N GLU A 1 0.33 -22.36 -50.80
CA GLU A 1 0.99 -23.67 -51.10
C GLU A 1 2.48 -23.62 -50.77
N ALA A 2 3.20 -22.56 -51.08
CA ALA A 2 4.65 -22.49 -50.90
C ALA A 2 5.10 -22.49 -49.43
N ILE A 3 4.29 -22.00 -48.50
CA ILE A 3 4.66 -21.89 -47.09
C ILE A 3 4.47 -23.20 -46.31
N HIS A 4 3.61 -24.13 -46.78
CA HIS A 4 3.26 -25.32 -46.03
C HIS A 4 3.60 -26.64 -46.72
N GLN A 5 4.15 -26.63 -47.94
CA GLN A 5 4.48 -27.85 -48.77
C GLN A 5 3.34 -28.87 -48.83
N ARG A 6 2.07 -28.44 -48.77
CA ARG A 6 0.89 -29.33 -48.77
C ARG A 6 0.24 -29.41 -50.14
N LYS A 7 -0.13 -30.61 -50.54
CA LYS A 7 -0.87 -30.89 -51.78
C LYS A 7 -2.38 -30.57 -51.68
N PHE A 8 -2.89 -30.19 -50.53
CA PHE A 8 -4.31 -29.93 -50.26
C PHE A 8 -4.53 -28.53 -49.68
N VAL A 9 -5.77 -28.02 -49.84
CA VAL A 9 -6.21 -26.77 -49.28
C VAL A 9 -5.94 -26.73 -47.77
N CYS A 10 -5.26 -25.69 -47.33
CA CYS A 10 -4.91 -25.49 -45.91
C CYS A 10 -6.19 -25.44 -45.08
N PRO A 11 -6.26 -26.10 -43.89
CA PRO A 11 -7.42 -26.02 -42.99
C PRO A 11 -7.78 -24.61 -42.57
N PHE A 12 -6.85 -23.66 -42.70
CA PHE A 12 -7.00 -22.24 -42.40
C PHE A 12 -7.09 -21.39 -43.69
N CYS A 13 -7.60 -21.96 -44.80
CA CYS A 13 -7.71 -21.23 -46.06
C CYS A 13 -8.76 -20.14 -45.96
N VAL A 14 -8.31 -18.90 -46.04
CA VAL A 14 -9.16 -17.71 -45.97
C VAL A 14 -9.61 -17.21 -47.35
N MET A 15 -9.30 -17.96 -48.43
CA MET A 15 -9.53 -17.55 -49.82
C MET A 15 -10.99 -17.25 -50.12
N ASP A 16 -11.94 -18.02 -49.57
CA ASP A 16 -13.38 -17.79 -49.84
C ASP A 16 -13.87 -16.51 -49.19
N GLN A 17 -13.40 -16.23 -47.97
CA GLN A 17 -13.71 -14.98 -47.24
C GLN A 17 -13.08 -13.76 -47.95
N VAL A 18 -11.84 -13.90 -48.39
CA VAL A 18 -11.17 -12.82 -49.13
C VAL A 18 -11.81 -12.57 -50.48
N ARG A 19 -12.24 -13.63 -51.23
CA ARG A 19 -12.99 -13.49 -52.47
C ARG A 19 -14.34 -12.80 -52.29
N SER A 20 -14.97 -12.96 -51.11
CA SER A 20 -16.18 -12.22 -50.76
C SER A 20 -15.93 -10.75 -50.42
N GLY A 21 -14.67 -10.31 -50.39
CA GLY A 21 -14.28 -8.93 -50.13
C GLY A 21 -13.96 -8.62 -48.70
N GLN A 22 -13.80 -9.62 -47.82
CA GLN A 22 -13.50 -9.46 -46.41
C GLN A 22 -11.99 -9.48 -46.15
N THR A 23 -11.54 -8.63 -45.25
CA THR A 23 -10.18 -8.74 -44.66
C THR A 23 -10.23 -9.72 -43.52
N VAL A 24 -9.31 -10.68 -43.48
CA VAL A 24 -9.24 -11.73 -42.48
C VAL A 24 -7.89 -11.67 -41.75
N GLU A 25 -7.94 -11.63 -40.44
CA GLU A 25 -6.78 -11.63 -39.56
C GLU A 25 -6.79 -12.88 -38.69
N PHE A 26 -5.64 -13.55 -38.60
CA PHE A 26 -5.46 -14.71 -37.72
C PHE A 26 -4.02 -14.86 -37.26
N GLN A 27 -3.83 -15.58 -36.15
CA GLN A 27 -2.52 -15.94 -35.63
C GLN A 27 -2.29 -17.44 -35.85
N ILE A 28 -1.12 -17.80 -36.32
CA ILE A 28 -0.74 -19.18 -36.61
C ILE A 28 0.64 -19.48 -36.07
N ARG A 29 0.82 -20.67 -35.49
CA ARG A 29 2.14 -21.20 -35.17
C ARG A 29 2.66 -22.04 -36.32
N ASN A 30 3.82 -21.70 -36.86
CA ASN A 30 4.48 -22.49 -37.90
C ASN A 30 5.01 -23.78 -37.27
N PRO A 31 4.54 -24.98 -37.72
CA PRO A 31 4.98 -26.26 -37.14
C PRO A 31 6.47 -26.56 -37.35
N GLY A 32 7.06 -26.09 -38.47
CA GLY A 32 8.47 -26.32 -38.79
C GLY A 32 9.43 -25.48 -37.97
N GLU A 33 9.12 -24.20 -37.80
CA GLU A 33 9.98 -23.25 -37.10
C GLU A 33 9.56 -23.03 -35.63
N GLN A 34 8.38 -23.52 -35.24
CA GLN A 34 7.79 -23.35 -33.92
C GLN A 34 7.55 -21.84 -33.55
N ARG A 35 7.51 -20.97 -34.55
CA ARG A 35 7.33 -19.51 -34.38
C ARG A 35 5.88 -19.10 -34.62
N TRP A 36 5.45 -18.04 -33.94
CA TRP A 36 4.13 -17.45 -34.10
C TRP A 36 4.15 -16.32 -35.12
N TYR A 37 3.18 -16.34 -36.01
CA TYR A 37 2.97 -15.31 -37.05
C TYR A 37 1.54 -14.81 -36.99
N GLN A 38 1.38 -13.51 -37.16
CA GLN A 38 0.09 -12.86 -37.42
C GLN A 38 -0.01 -12.61 -38.90
N SER A 39 -1.11 -13.04 -39.52
CA SER A 39 -1.38 -12.84 -40.95
C SER A 39 -2.65 -12.00 -41.12
N VAL A 40 -2.53 -10.91 -41.84
CA VAL A 40 -3.66 -10.07 -42.28
C VAL A 40 -3.79 -10.25 -43.79
N ASN A 41 -4.95 -10.74 -44.24
CA ASN A 41 -5.20 -11.09 -45.64
C ASN A 41 -6.32 -10.21 -46.13
N SER A 42 -6.03 -9.39 -47.18
CA SER A 42 -6.98 -8.43 -47.77
C SER A 42 -7.12 -8.62 -49.29
N PRO A 43 -8.32 -8.43 -49.82
CA PRO A 43 -8.53 -8.47 -51.27
C PRO A 43 -8.08 -7.18 -51.94
N ILE A 44 -7.43 -7.27 -53.09
CA ILE A 44 -7.25 -6.16 -54.04
C ILE A 44 -8.09 -6.46 -55.26
N ARG A 45 -9.03 -5.58 -55.61
CA ARG A 45 -9.83 -5.66 -56.82
C ARG A 45 -9.13 -4.89 -57.94
N HIS A 46 -8.91 -5.55 -59.07
CA HIS A 46 -8.35 -4.94 -60.28
C HIS A 46 -9.43 -4.41 -61.19
N THR A 47 -9.06 -3.52 -62.08
CA THR A 47 -9.97 -2.91 -63.08
C THR A 47 -10.53 -3.91 -64.11
N ASP A 48 -9.87 -5.05 -64.27
CA ASP A 48 -10.32 -6.16 -65.13
C ASP A 48 -11.29 -7.12 -64.42
N GLY A 49 -11.69 -6.84 -63.18
CA GLY A 49 -12.60 -7.65 -62.39
C GLY A 49 -11.93 -8.79 -61.63
N THR A 50 -10.63 -8.97 -61.79
CA THR A 50 -9.87 -10.00 -61.01
C THR A 50 -9.65 -9.55 -59.56
N ILE A 51 -9.49 -10.53 -58.64
CA ILE A 51 -9.20 -10.28 -57.22
C ILE A 51 -7.86 -10.92 -56.91
N SER A 52 -6.93 -10.10 -56.43
CA SER A 52 -5.65 -10.57 -55.85
C SER A 52 -5.73 -10.57 -54.30
N LEU A 53 -4.98 -11.46 -53.69
CA LEU A 53 -4.79 -11.51 -52.24
C LEU A 53 -3.49 -10.80 -51.86
N VAL A 54 -3.57 -9.84 -50.96
CA VAL A 54 -2.41 -9.32 -50.24
C VAL A 54 -2.39 -9.91 -48.87
N ALA A 55 -1.29 -10.57 -48.49
CA ALA A 55 -1.05 -11.11 -47.16
C ALA A 55 0.11 -10.33 -46.50
N LEU A 56 -0.19 -9.64 -45.40
CA LEU A 56 0.82 -9.06 -44.52
C LEU A 56 1.11 -10.07 -43.40
N ILE A 57 2.34 -10.55 -43.30
CA ILE A 57 2.76 -11.52 -42.29
C ILE A 57 3.75 -10.83 -41.37
N ARG A 58 3.43 -10.83 -40.07
CA ARG A 58 4.27 -10.29 -38.99
C ARG A 58 4.70 -11.43 -38.07
N ASP A 59 5.99 -11.49 -37.77
CA ASP A 59 6.49 -12.36 -36.72
C ASP A 59 6.11 -11.79 -35.35
N ILE A 60 5.36 -12.56 -34.57
CA ILE A 60 4.89 -12.18 -33.24
C ILE A 60 5.40 -13.16 -32.16
N HIS A 61 6.48 -13.89 -32.47
CA HIS A 61 7.00 -14.92 -31.59
C HIS A 61 7.50 -14.35 -30.26
N GLU A 62 8.24 -13.25 -30.30
CA GLU A 62 8.75 -12.60 -29.07
C GLU A 62 7.62 -12.00 -28.23
N GLU A 63 6.63 -11.36 -28.85
CA GLU A 63 5.45 -10.84 -28.15
C GLU A 63 4.71 -11.98 -27.44
N LYS A 64 4.51 -13.12 -28.09
CA LYS A 64 3.87 -14.29 -27.50
C LYS A 64 4.69 -14.93 -26.38
N ARG A 65 6.00 -14.92 -26.50
CA ARG A 65 6.90 -15.42 -25.46
C ARG A 65 6.83 -14.54 -24.22
N ILE A 66 6.90 -13.22 -24.40
CA ILE A 66 6.79 -12.25 -23.30
C ILE A 66 5.42 -12.37 -22.62
N GLU A 67 4.32 -12.43 -23.39
CA GLU A 67 2.96 -12.61 -22.89
C GLU A 67 2.82 -13.86 -22.02
N THR A 68 3.38 -15.00 -22.49
CA THR A 68 3.35 -16.27 -21.77
C THR A 68 4.15 -16.19 -20.46
N THR A 69 5.38 -15.66 -20.51
CA THR A 69 6.24 -15.51 -19.32
C THR A 69 5.60 -14.57 -18.29
N LEU A 70 5.00 -13.46 -18.74
CA LEU A 70 4.31 -12.53 -17.86
C LEU A 70 3.10 -13.19 -17.19
N ARG A 71 2.32 -13.96 -17.94
CA ARG A 71 1.17 -14.69 -17.41
C ARG A 71 1.58 -15.73 -16.38
N GLU A 72 2.62 -16.51 -16.66
CA GLU A 72 3.17 -17.51 -15.72
C GLU A 72 3.69 -16.85 -14.44
N SER A 73 4.38 -15.71 -14.55
CA SER A 73 4.85 -14.94 -13.41
C SER A 73 3.69 -14.38 -12.58
N GLN A 74 2.64 -13.87 -13.22
CA GLN A 74 1.44 -13.39 -12.53
C GLN A 74 0.72 -14.53 -11.78
N ASP A 75 0.61 -15.71 -12.40
CA ASP A 75 -0.05 -16.86 -11.78
C ASP A 75 0.80 -17.42 -10.61
N HIS A 76 2.12 -17.38 -10.73
CA HIS A 76 3.03 -17.72 -9.62
C HIS A 76 2.85 -16.78 -8.45
N LEU A 77 2.89 -15.45 -8.69
CA LEU A 77 2.68 -14.44 -7.66
C LEU A 77 1.30 -14.54 -7.00
N LYS A 78 0.25 -14.87 -7.76
CA LYS A 78 -1.09 -15.12 -7.20
C LYS A 78 -1.11 -16.33 -6.26
N LYS A 79 -0.47 -17.44 -6.65
CA LYS A 79 -0.37 -18.64 -5.80
C LYS A 79 0.42 -18.36 -4.52
N GLU A 80 1.57 -17.68 -4.63
CA GLU A 80 2.38 -17.30 -3.48
C GLU A 80 1.61 -16.38 -2.54
N ASN A 81 0.88 -15.40 -3.08
CA ASN A 81 0.04 -14.49 -2.30
C ASN A 81 -1.10 -15.23 -1.58
N LEU A 82 -1.71 -16.24 -2.21
CA LEU A 82 -2.72 -17.09 -1.57
C LEU A 82 -2.13 -17.91 -0.40
N ILE A 83 -0.94 -18.48 -0.58
CA ILE A 83 -0.24 -19.22 0.48
C ILE A 83 0.13 -18.29 1.64
N LEU A 84 0.64 -17.10 1.35
CA LEU A 84 0.97 -16.12 2.38
C LEU A 84 -0.30 -15.65 3.13
N ARG A 85 -1.41 -15.43 2.43
CA ARG A 85 -2.69 -15.09 3.03
C ARG A 85 -3.25 -16.19 3.93
N SER A 86 -3.17 -17.47 3.51
CA SER A 86 -3.62 -18.58 4.35
C SER A 86 -2.79 -18.71 5.64
N ARG A 87 -1.46 -18.50 5.55
CA ARG A 87 -0.58 -18.49 6.72
C ARG A 87 -0.90 -17.35 7.69
N ILE A 88 -1.36 -16.20 7.19
CA ILE A 88 -1.82 -15.08 8.03
C ILE A 88 -3.14 -15.44 8.72
N GLN A 89 -4.08 -16.08 8.02
CA GLN A 89 -5.37 -16.50 8.58
C GLN A 89 -5.24 -17.54 9.70
N GLU A 90 -4.22 -18.39 9.66
CA GLU A 90 -3.95 -19.39 10.71
C GLU A 90 -3.26 -18.79 11.94
N ARG A 91 -2.70 -17.58 11.87
CA ARG A 91 -2.03 -16.93 12.98
C ARG A 91 -3.02 -16.32 13.96
N GLN A 92 -2.99 -16.78 15.18
CA GLN A 92 -3.71 -16.20 16.32
C GLN A 92 -3.02 -14.94 16.87
N GLN A 93 -1.78 -14.68 16.44
CA GLN A 93 -0.96 -13.51 16.80
C GLN A 93 -0.26 -12.97 15.56
N PHE A 94 -0.26 -11.65 15.40
CA PHE A 94 0.34 -10.97 14.27
C PHE A 94 1.03 -9.68 14.76
N GLY A 95 2.38 -9.62 14.74
CA GLY A 95 3.11 -8.43 15.20
C GLY A 95 2.76 -8.00 16.61
N GLY A 96 2.54 -8.95 17.55
CA GLY A 96 2.08 -8.65 18.92
C GLY A 96 0.57 -8.42 19.05
N ILE A 97 -0.17 -8.36 17.97
CA ILE A 97 -1.63 -8.20 17.96
C ILE A 97 -2.28 -9.58 18.06
N VAL A 98 -3.19 -9.77 19.05
CA VAL A 98 -3.89 -11.03 19.31
C VAL A 98 -5.32 -10.96 18.78
N GLY A 99 -5.72 -11.95 17.95
CA GLY A 99 -7.09 -12.08 17.45
C GLY A 99 -7.21 -13.07 16.30
N LYS A 100 -8.33 -13.80 16.26
CA LYS A 100 -8.69 -14.75 15.20
C LYS A 100 -10.00 -14.40 14.50
N SER A 101 -10.76 -13.45 15.05
CA SER A 101 -12.06 -13.04 14.51
C SER A 101 -11.94 -12.56 13.06
N PRO A 102 -13.01 -12.71 12.24
CA PRO A 102 -13.01 -12.23 10.85
C PRO A 102 -12.69 -10.74 10.72
N GLY A 103 -13.09 -9.93 11.71
CA GLY A 103 -12.74 -8.51 11.79
C GLY A 103 -11.23 -8.28 11.90
N MET A 104 -10.55 -9.04 12.77
CA MET A 104 -9.09 -8.93 12.94
C MET A 104 -8.33 -9.50 11.74
N GLN A 105 -8.82 -10.55 11.09
CA GLN A 105 -8.21 -11.06 9.86
C GLN A 105 -8.21 -10.02 8.73
N LYS A 106 -9.27 -9.22 8.60
CA LYS A 106 -9.30 -8.07 7.68
C LYS A 106 -8.25 -7.02 8.05
N VAL A 107 -8.11 -6.73 9.34
CA VAL A 107 -7.08 -5.80 9.82
C VAL A 107 -5.68 -6.30 9.48
N TYR A 108 -5.37 -7.57 9.71
CA TYR A 108 -4.06 -8.15 9.35
C TYR A 108 -3.77 -8.03 7.86
N GLN A 109 -4.77 -8.29 7.00
CA GLN A 109 -4.60 -8.10 5.56
C GLN A 109 -4.34 -6.63 5.19
N GLN A 110 -5.04 -5.69 5.86
CA GLN A 110 -4.83 -4.27 5.64
C GLN A 110 -3.43 -3.81 6.11
N ILE A 111 -2.92 -4.36 7.23
CA ILE A 111 -1.55 -4.11 7.71
C ILE A 111 -0.52 -4.53 6.65
N VAL A 112 -0.63 -5.76 6.11
CA VAL A 112 0.28 -6.27 5.08
C VAL A 112 0.24 -5.40 3.82
N ASN A 113 -0.96 -5.03 3.36
CA ASN A 113 -1.11 -4.17 2.19
C ASN A 113 -0.53 -2.76 2.44
N ALA A 114 -0.75 -2.20 3.63
CA ALA A 114 -0.21 -0.91 4.02
C ALA A 114 1.33 -0.93 4.12
N ALA A 115 1.90 -2.00 4.67
CA ALA A 115 3.34 -2.15 4.82
C ALA A 115 4.10 -2.20 3.48
N ALA A 116 3.45 -2.64 2.41
CA ALA A 116 4.03 -2.75 1.07
C ALA A 116 4.26 -1.39 0.36
N SER A 117 3.81 -0.28 0.93
CA SER A 117 3.96 1.07 0.33
C SER A 117 4.29 2.11 1.38
N ASP A 118 4.83 3.26 0.96
CA ASP A 118 5.09 4.42 1.83
C ASP A 118 3.87 5.36 1.98
N ALA A 119 2.70 4.95 1.47
CA ALA A 119 1.49 5.73 1.60
C ALA A 119 1.12 5.98 3.07
N THR A 120 0.55 7.15 3.33
CA THR A 120 0.06 7.52 4.67
C THR A 120 -1.07 6.58 5.10
N VAL A 121 -1.00 6.09 6.33
CA VAL A 121 -2.01 5.19 6.93
C VAL A 121 -2.73 5.92 8.04
N ILE A 122 -4.05 5.76 8.11
CA ILE A 122 -4.82 6.23 9.25
C ILE A 122 -5.57 5.07 9.91
N ILE A 123 -5.40 4.94 11.23
CA ILE A 123 -5.94 3.87 12.04
C ILE A 123 -7.09 4.43 12.89
N TYR A 124 -8.29 3.96 12.64
CA TYR A 124 -9.48 4.29 13.42
C TYR A 124 -9.77 3.20 14.45
N GLY A 125 -10.06 3.59 15.67
CA GLY A 125 -10.46 2.64 16.70
C GLY A 125 -10.68 3.31 18.05
N GLU A 126 -11.53 2.71 18.87
CA GLU A 126 -11.78 3.17 20.23
C GLU A 126 -10.50 3.14 21.09
N PRO A 127 -10.45 3.86 22.20
CA PRO A 127 -9.34 3.73 23.15
C PRO A 127 -9.16 2.26 23.58
N GLY A 128 -7.91 1.80 23.70
CA GLY A 128 -7.59 0.44 24.13
C GLY A 128 -7.76 -0.64 23.06
N THR A 129 -8.09 -0.32 21.80
CA THR A 129 -8.23 -1.34 20.73
C THR A 129 -6.91 -1.86 20.20
N GLY A 130 -5.76 -1.20 20.48
CA GLY A 130 -4.43 -1.61 20.04
C GLY A 130 -3.94 -0.86 18.80
N LYS A 131 -4.34 0.40 18.60
CA LYS A 131 -3.93 1.24 17.45
C LYS A 131 -2.40 1.36 17.32
N GLU A 132 -1.70 1.53 18.43
CA GLU A 132 -0.23 1.61 18.45
C GLU A 132 0.43 0.29 18.02
N LEU A 133 -0.12 -0.85 18.44
CA LEU A 133 0.38 -2.17 18.01
C LEU A 133 0.24 -2.35 16.49
N VAL A 134 -0.88 -1.86 15.91
CA VAL A 134 -1.10 -1.87 14.46
C VAL A 134 -0.09 -0.98 13.75
N ALA A 135 0.17 0.22 14.27
CA ALA A 135 1.16 1.14 13.70
C ALA A 135 2.57 0.53 13.73
N HIS A 136 2.94 -0.09 14.84
CA HIS A 136 4.22 -0.78 15.00
C HIS A 136 4.36 -1.96 14.02
N ALA A 137 3.31 -2.79 13.89
CA ALA A 137 3.30 -3.91 12.94
C ALA A 137 3.43 -3.44 11.47
N ILE A 138 2.80 -2.32 11.11
CA ILE A 138 2.96 -1.71 9.77
C ILE A 138 4.42 -1.29 9.54
N HIS A 139 5.05 -0.68 10.53
CA HIS A 139 6.46 -0.27 10.45
C HIS A 139 7.40 -1.48 10.32
N GLU A 140 7.27 -2.47 11.21
CA GLU A 140 8.12 -3.68 11.22
C GLU A 140 8.06 -4.48 9.92
N MET A 141 6.92 -4.45 9.23
CA MET A 141 6.73 -5.15 7.96
C MET A 141 7.06 -4.30 6.74
N SER A 142 7.39 -3.03 6.92
CA SER A 142 7.69 -2.10 5.82
C SER A 142 9.15 -2.13 5.37
N GLY A 143 9.44 -1.49 4.25
CA GLY A 143 10.81 -1.24 3.80
C GLY A 143 11.63 -0.34 4.74
N ARG A 144 10.98 0.31 5.74
CA ARG A 144 11.61 1.20 6.72
C ARG A 144 11.82 0.55 8.10
N ARG A 145 11.63 -0.77 8.22
CA ARG A 145 11.69 -1.53 9.50
C ARG A 145 13.00 -1.38 10.26
N ASP A 146 14.11 -1.18 9.52
CA ASP A 146 15.46 -1.05 10.10
C ASP A 146 15.77 0.40 10.54
N ASN A 147 14.84 1.34 10.27
CA ASN A 147 14.91 2.74 10.65
C ASN A 147 14.08 3.02 11.91
N ARG A 148 14.05 4.29 12.34
CA ARG A 148 13.36 4.66 13.57
C ARG A 148 11.84 4.65 13.42
N PHE A 149 11.17 4.11 14.42
CA PHE A 149 9.75 4.32 14.69
C PHE A 149 9.61 5.35 15.80
N VAL A 150 9.02 6.50 15.49
CA VAL A 150 8.90 7.63 16.43
C VAL A 150 7.42 7.83 16.79
N PRO A 151 6.96 7.32 17.95
CA PRO A 151 5.59 7.52 18.42
C PRO A 151 5.45 8.90 19.06
N VAL A 152 4.38 9.62 18.70
CA VAL A 152 4.02 10.92 19.24
C VAL A 152 2.54 10.92 19.63
N HIS A 153 2.26 11.09 20.90
CA HIS A 153 0.89 11.23 21.41
C HIS A 153 0.49 12.73 21.37
N CYS A 154 -0.21 13.12 20.30
CA CYS A 154 -0.50 14.52 20.01
C CYS A 154 -1.33 15.20 21.11
N GLY A 155 -2.28 14.48 21.71
CA GLY A 155 -3.12 14.99 22.80
C GLY A 155 -2.40 15.20 24.14
N ALA A 156 -1.19 14.61 24.31
CA ALA A 156 -0.43 14.77 25.56
C ALA A 156 0.52 15.97 25.55
N ILE A 157 0.76 16.59 24.39
CA ILE A 157 1.71 17.70 24.26
C ILE A 157 0.94 19.02 24.43
N PRO A 158 1.33 19.90 25.37
CA PRO A 158 0.72 21.24 25.50
C PRO A 158 0.86 22.06 24.21
N ASP A 159 -0.19 22.81 23.85
CA ASP A 159 -0.24 23.60 22.60
C ASP A 159 0.93 24.55 22.42
N ASN A 160 1.44 25.13 23.51
CA ASN A 160 2.59 26.06 23.48
C ASN A 160 3.94 25.38 23.26
N LEU A 161 4.02 24.03 23.39
CA LEU A 161 5.25 23.27 23.21
C LEU A 161 5.22 22.41 21.93
N ILE A 162 4.04 22.14 21.39
CA ILE A 162 3.86 21.19 20.29
C ILE A 162 4.73 21.54 19.07
N GLU A 163 4.86 22.83 18.75
CA GLU A 163 5.68 23.28 17.62
C GLU A 163 7.17 23.00 17.85
N SER A 164 7.70 23.31 19.02
CA SER A 164 9.10 23.07 19.37
C SER A 164 9.44 21.58 19.51
N GLU A 165 8.50 20.76 19.98
CA GLU A 165 8.68 19.30 20.04
C GLU A 165 8.67 18.64 18.65
N PHE A 166 7.79 19.10 17.74
CA PHE A 166 7.74 18.53 16.38
C PHE A 166 8.90 18.99 15.51
N PHE A 167 9.19 20.28 15.46
CA PHE A 167 10.13 20.88 14.49
C PHE A 167 11.51 21.19 15.08
N GLY A 168 11.67 21.03 16.41
CA GLY A 168 12.88 21.43 17.10
C GLY A 168 13.04 22.95 17.18
N TYR A 169 14.11 23.41 17.80
CA TYR A 169 14.39 24.82 17.95
C TYR A 169 15.88 25.13 17.99
N LYS A 170 16.22 26.36 17.65
CA LYS A 170 17.57 26.93 17.76
C LYS A 170 17.76 27.62 19.10
N LYS A 171 19.00 27.67 19.57
CA LYS A 171 19.39 28.42 20.75
C LYS A 171 18.89 29.87 20.64
N GLY A 172 18.22 30.37 21.71
CA GLY A 172 17.67 31.72 21.75
C GLY A 172 16.29 31.87 21.08
N ALA A 173 15.65 30.81 20.61
CA ALA A 173 14.33 30.89 19.97
C ALA A 173 13.22 31.38 20.90
N PHE A 174 13.36 31.12 22.19
CA PHE A 174 12.46 31.60 23.25
C PHE A 174 13.19 31.64 24.61
N SER A 175 12.56 32.20 25.63
CA SER A 175 13.12 32.25 26.97
C SER A 175 13.25 30.80 27.53
N GLY A 176 14.52 30.36 27.73
CA GLY A 176 14.84 28.99 28.14
C GLY A 176 15.46 28.11 27.04
N ALA A 177 15.52 28.54 25.80
CA ALA A 177 16.22 27.85 24.72
C ALA A 177 17.76 28.00 24.86
N ALA A 178 18.36 27.25 25.80
CA ALA A 178 19.81 27.33 26.10
C ALA A 178 20.71 26.69 25.02
N SER A 179 20.19 25.73 24.25
CA SER A 179 20.90 25.00 23.19
C SER A 179 19.95 24.67 22.03
N ASP A 180 20.51 24.26 20.89
CA ASP A 180 19.73 23.69 19.79
C ASP A 180 19.12 22.36 20.23
N ARG A 181 17.88 22.09 19.79
CA ARG A 181 17.19 20.80 20.02
C ARG A 181 16.53 20.31 18.76
N GLN A 182 16.71 19.04 18.47
CA GLN A 182 16.03 18.33 17.38
C GLN A 182 14.58 18.04 17.77
N GLY A 183 13.67 18.07 16.75
CA GLY A 183 12.28 17.71 16.92
C GLY A 183 11.97 16.26 16.50
N TYR A 184 10.72 15.84 16.71
CA TYR A 184 10.25 14.51 16.30
C TYR A 184 10.45 14.23 14.81
N ILE A 185 10.33 15.26 13.95
CA ILE A 185 10.55 15.12 12.51
C ILE A 185 12.00 14.83 12.19
N ASP A 186 12.97 15.50 12.89
CA ASP A 186 14.40 15.17 12.74
C ASP A 186 14.68 13.71 13.16
N TYR A 187 14.05 13.22 14.24
CA TYR A 187 14.23 11.85 14.72
C TYR A 187 13.60 10.80 13.81
N ALA A 188 12.52 11.15 13.11
CA ALA A 188 11.79 10.25 12.22
C ALA A 188 12.36 10.21 10.80
N ASP A 189 13.38 11.01 10.50
CA ASP A 189 13.97 11.08 9.15
C ASP A 189 14.50 9.71 8.69
N GLY A 190 14.12 9.32 7.47
CA GLY A 190 14.32 7.98 6.91
C GLY A 190 13.38 6.90 7.47
N GLY A 191 12.63 7.18 8.55
CA GLY A 191 11.83 6.24 9.31
C GLY A 191 10.31 6.46 9.20
N THR A 192 9.63 6.16 10.32
CA THR A 192 8.17 6.30 10.46
C THR A 192 7.81 7.18 11.64
N LEU A 193 7.01 8.22 11.39
CA LEU A 193 6.40 9.04 12.42
C LEU A 193 4.98 8.55 12.70
N PHE A 194 4.72 8.08 13.91
CA PHE A 194 3.39 7.66 14.35
C PHE A 194 2.73 8.78 15.16
N LEU A 195 1.60 9.27 14.66
CA LEU A 195 0.81 10.35 15.26
C LEU A 195 -0.43 9.77 15.92
N ASP A 196 -0.38 9.50 17.23
CA ASP A 196 -1.57 9.08 17.97
C ASP A 196 -2.42 10.29 18.34
N GLU A 197 -3.74 10.09 18.31
CA GLU A 197 -4.75 11.14 18.52
C GLU A 197 -4.58 12.34 17.57
N VAL A 198 -4.32 12.04 16.27
CA VAL A 198 -4.11 13.08 15.24
C VAL A 198 -5.26 14.09 15.14
N GLY A 199 -6.47 13.70 15.56
CA GLY A 199 -7.62 14.57 15.63
C GLY A 199 -7.52 15.69 16.66
N GLU A 200 -6.59 15.66 17.60
CA GLU A 200 -6.39 16.68 18.62
C GLU A 200 -5.37 17.76 18.23
N ILE A 201 -4.72 17.60 17.06
CA ILE A 201 -3.73 18.59 16.57
C ILE A 201 -4.41 19.91 16.23
N ALA A 202 -3.90 21.02 16.78
CA ALA A 202 -4.40 22.36 16.53
C ALA A 202 -4.24 22.79 15.06
N LEU A 203 -5.15 23.64 14.55
CA LEU A 203 -5.21 24.05 13.14
C LEU A 203 -3.87 24.60 12.59
N HIS A 204 -3.16 25.42 13.39
CA HIS A 204 -1.88 26.00 12.97
C HIS A 204 -0.81 24.93 12.76
N MET A 205 -0.85 23.85 13.55
CA MET A 205 0.05 22.71 13.40
C MET A 205 -0.29 21.83 12.20
N GLN A 206 -1.59 21.68 11.89
CA GLN A 206 -2.02 20.94 10.69
C GLN A 206 -1.42 21.55 9.42
N VAL A 207 -1.36 22.90 9.30
CA VAL A 207 -0.73 23.59 8.16
C VAL A 207 0.75 23.26 8.05
N LYS A 208 1.48 23.24 9.16
CA LYS A 208 2.92 22.95 9.18
C LYS A 208 3.20 21.48 8.87
N LEU A 209 2.42 20.56 9.45
CA LEU A 209 2.53 19.14 9.17
C LEU A 209 2.17 18.80 7.72
N LEU A 210 1.14 19.43 7.17
CA LEU A 210 0.76 19.27 5.76
C LEU A 210 1.93 19.60 4.84
N ARG A 211 2.64 20.71 5.11
CA ARG A 211 3.83 21.08 4.34
C ARG A 211 4.92 20.02 4.37
N VAL A 212 5.14 19.38 5.53
CA VAL A 212 6.12 18.26 5.66
C VAL A 212 5.68 17.05 4.88
N ILE A 213 4.39 16.65 5.01
CA ILE A 213 3.81 15.50 4.33
C ILE A 213 3.88 15.67 2.80
N ASP A 214 3.76 16.90 2.31
CA ASP A 214 3.86 17.24 0.88
C ASP A 214 5.30 17.37 0.37
N GLY A 215 6.31 17.13 1.22
CA GLY A 215 7.72 17.24 0.85
C GLY A 215 8.24 18.68 0.79
N GLY A 216 7.46 19.66 1.26
CA GLY A 216 7.84 21.08 1.30
C GLY A 216 8.81 21.47 2.43
N GLY A 217 9.23 20.47 3.22
CA GLY A 217 10.15 20.65 4.34
C GLY A 217 9.53 21.37 5.54
N TYR A 218 10.34 21.64 6.54
CA TYR A 218 9.95 22.33 7.79
C TYR A 218 11.04 23.28 8.26
N THR A 219 10.67 24.18 9.16
CA THR A 219 11.60 25.18 9.71
C THR A 219 11.58 25.06 11.23
N PRO A 220 12.75 24.77 11.87
CA PRO A 220 12.86 24.81 13.35
C PRO A 220 12.50 26.18 13.91
N VAL A 221 11.99 26.20 15.14
CA VAL A 221 11.65 27.46 15.82
C VAL A 221 12.90 28.33 16.02
N GLY A 222 12.80 29.63 15.71
CA GLY A 222 13.91 30.59 15.85
C GLY A 222 14.88 30.62 14.67
N THR A 223 14.55 30.00 13.53
CA THR A 223 15.33 30.11 12.29
C THR A 223 14.42 30.23 11.09
N SER A 224 14.96 30.72 9.96
CA SER A 224 14.31 30.70 8.64
C SER A 224 14.82 29.57 7.73
N GLN A 225 15.80 28.79 8.19
CA GLN A 225 16.39 27.72 7.39
C GLN A 225 15.43 26.53 7.25
N VAL A 226 15.04 26.23 6.01
CA VAL A 226 14.20 25.07 5.70
C VAL A 226 15.04 23.79 5.74
N LYS A 227 14.53 22.77 6.40
CA LYS A 227 15.03 21.41 6.41
C LYS A 227 14.06 20.49 5.67
N ASN A 228 14.57 19.44 5.05
CA ASN A 228 13.76 18.38 4.48
C ASN A 228 13.91 17.12 5.32
N ALA A 229 12.87 16.31 5.38
CA ALA A 229 12.87 14.99 6.00
C ALA A 229 12.08 14.03 5.14
N ASP A 230 12.58 12.82 4.97
CA ASP A 230 11.89 11.71 4.32
C ASP A 230 11.21 10.85 5.38
N ILE A 231 9.95 11.15 5.68
CA ILE A 231 9.21 10.46 6.73
C ILE A 231 7.97 9.75 6.17
N ARG A 232 7.73 8.54 6.65
CA ARG A 232 6.46 7.86 6.48
C ARG A 232 5.53 8.22 7.63
N ILE A 233 4.28 8.59 7.32
CA ILE A 233 3.28 8.93 8.34
C ILE A 233 2.34 7.74 8.57
N VAL A 234 2.17 7.38 9.85
CA VAL A 234 1.07 6.54 10.33
C VAL A 234 0.32 7.34 11.38
N ALA A 235 -0.96 7.58 11.18
CA ALA A 235 -1.81 8.35 12.09
C ALA A 235 -2.83 7.44 12.78
N ALA A 236 -3.24 7.79 13.99
CA ALA A 236 -4.32 7.10 14.69
C ALA A 236 -5.29 8.10 15.32
N THR A 237 -6.56 7.71 15.40
CA THR A 237 -7.59 8.51 16.05
C THR A 237 -8.77 7.66 16.52
N ASN A 238 -9.43 8.10 17.56
CA ASN A 238 -10.75 7.60 18.01
C ASN A 238 -11.89 8.53 17.59
N ARG A 239 -11.57 9.68 16.95
CA ARG A 239 -12.54 10.72 16.58
C ARG A 239 -13.06 10.52 15.16
N ASP A 240 -14.29 10.97 14.94
CA ASP A 240 -14.84 11.14 13.60
C ASP A 240 -14.28 12.43 12.98
N LEU A 241 -13.25 12.28 12.13
CA LEU A 241 -12.59 13.41 11.49
C LEU A 241 -13.52 14.16 10.53
N LYS A 242 -14.48 13.51 9.88
CA LYS A 242 -15.44 14.18 9.00
C LYS A 242 -16.33 15.14 9.78
N ARG A 243 -16.79 14.72 10.94
CA ARG A 243 -17.53 15.60 11.84
C ARG A 243 -16.67 16.77 12.32
N ARG A 244 -15.39 16.54 12.60
CA ARG A 244 -14.44 17.59 13.00
C ARG A 244 -14.12 18.58 11.88
N ILE A 245 -14.13 18.16 10.62
CA ILE A 245 -14.07 19.07 9.46
C ILE A 245 -15.28 20.00 9.46
N ALA A 246 -16.50 19.45 9.60
CA ALA A 246 -17.72 20.24 9.66
C ALA A 246 -17.75 21.24 10.83
N GLN A 247 -17.04 20.96 11.92
CA GLN A 247 -16.86 21.84 13.08
C GLN A 247 -15.70 22.85 12.90
N GLY A 248 -14.96 22.81 11.80
CA GLY A 248 -13.82 23.68 11.53
C GLY A 248 -12.59 23.39 12.38
N SER A 249 -12.51 22.26 13.11
CA SER A 249 -11.36 21.87 13.94
C SER A 249 -10.33 21.01 13.21
N ILE A 250 -10.67 20.47 12.03
CA ILE A 250 -9.75 19.80 11.11
C ILE A 250 -9.89 20.46 9.74
N ARG A 251 -8.76 20.74 9.11
CA ARG A 251 -8.70 21.26 7.74
C ARG A 251 -8.97 20.13 6.76
N GLU A 252 -9.71 20.42 5.72
CA GLU A 252 -10.07 19.45 4.68
C GLU A 252 -8.85 18.96 3.90
N ASP A 253 -7.90 19.85 3.57
CA ASP A 253 -6.65 19.50 2.89
C ASP A 253 -5.78 18.56 3.73
N PHE A 254 -5.64 18.81 5.03
CA PHE A 254 -4.93 17.93 5.95
C PHE A 254 -5.60 16.56 6.05
N PHE A 255 -6.93 16.51 6.15
CA PHE A 255 -7.67 15.26 6.19
C PHE A 255 -7.39 14.39 4.97
N TYR A 256 -7.51 14.92 3.74
CA TYR A 256 -7.27 14.13 2.54
C TYR A 256 -5.81 13.63 2.44
N ARG A 257 -4.87 14.33 3.02
CA ARG A 257 -3.46 13.93 2.99
C ARG A 257 -3.13 12.81 3.98
N ILE A 258 -3.83 12.76 5.11
CA ILE A 258 -3.66 11.67 6.10
C ILE A 258 -4.60 10.48 5.85
N HIS A 259 -5.73 10.68 5.15
CA HIS A 259 -6.77 9.68 4.92
C HIS A 259 -6.56 8.90 3.60
N VAL A 260 -5.36 8.33 3.40
CA VAL A 260 -5.03 7.59 2.16
C VAL A 260 -5.36 6.11 2.30
N LEU A 261 -4.85 5.46 3.34
CA LEU A 261 -5.11 4.05 3.63
C LEU A 261 -5.79 3.92 5.00
N PRO A 262 -7.13 3.90 5.07
CA PRO A 262 -7.85 3.76 6.34
C PRO A 262 -7.89 2.30 6.80
N ILE A 263 -7.58 2.08 8.09
CA ILE A 263 -7.71 0.81 8.81
C ILE A 263 -8.65 1.02 9.98
N HIS A 264 -9.68 0.18 10.10
CA HIS A 264 -10.66 0.27 11.19
C HIS A 264 -10.50 -0.92 12.13
N LEU A 265 -10.11 -0.65 13.38
CA LEU A 265 -10.02 -1.68 14.41
C LEU A 265 -11.39 -1.90 15.06
N PRO A 266 -11.90 -3.13 15.04
CA PRO A 266 -13.14 -3.44 15.71
C PRO A 266 -12.98 -3.36 17.24
N PRO A 267 -13.94 -2.75 17.95
CA PRO A 267 -13.96 -2.78 19.42
C PRO A 267 -14.18 -4.21 19.93
N LEU A 268 -13.77 -4.49 21.17
CA LEU A 268 -13.78 -5.84 21.73
C LEU A 268 -15.18 -6.50 21.71
N ARG A 269 -16.24 -5.71 21.86
CA ARG A 269 -17.64 -6.19 21.79
C ARG A 269 -18.02 -6.75 20.41
N GLN A 270 -17.30 -6.40 19.33
CA GLN A 270 -17.51 -6.91 17.97
C GLN A 270 -16.57 -8.08 17.63
N ARG A 271 -15.64 -8.45 18.55
CA ARG A 271 -14.70 -9.55 18.38
C ARG A 271 -14.65 -10.45 19.61
N LYS A 272 -15.81 -10.81 20.14
CA LYS A 272 -15.93 -11.64 21.37
C LYS A 272 -15.24 -13.00 21.25
N GLU A 273 -15.09 -13.52 20.04
CA GLU A 273 -14.35 -14.76 19.73
C GLU A 273 -12.86 -14.67 20.08
N ASP A 274 -12.31 -13.44 20.18
CA ASP A 274 -10.92 -13.20 20.54
C ASP A 274 -10.69 -13.16 22.07
N LEU A 275 -11.76 -13.08 22.89
CA LEU A 275 -11.65 -12.97 24.35
C LEU A 275 -10.79 -14.09 24.99
N PRO A 276 -11.00 -15.37 24.67
CA PRO A 276 -10.19 -16.43 25.27
C PRO A 276 -8.69 -16.24 24.94
N LEU A 277 -8.36 -15.91 23.70
CA LEU A 277 -6.97 -15.68 23.27
C LEU A 277 -6.33 -14.48 23.98
N LEU A 278 -7.11 -13.40 24.18
CA LEU A 278 -6.63 -12.22 24.90
C LEU A 278 -6.39 -12.54 26.39
N VAL A 279 -7.30 -13.29 27.02
CA VAL A 279 -7.13 -13.73 28.42
C VAL A 279 -5.86 -14.56 28.56
N ASP A 280 -5.68 -15.59 27.73
CA ASP A 280 -4.49 -16.44 27.75
C ASP A 280 -3.20 -15.62 27.52
N HIS A 281 -3.24 -14.69 26.59
CA HIS A 281 -2.11 -13.82 26.30
C HIS A 281 -1.73 -12.95 27.51
N PHE A 282 -2.70 -12.29 28.15
CA PHE A 282 -2.44 -11.44 29.31
C PHE A 282 -2.03 -12.25 30.56
N LEU A 283 -2.61 -13.43 30.79
CA LEU A 283 -2.22 -14.32 31.87
C LEU A 283 -0.77 -14.76 31.69
N ARG A 284 -0.35 -15.11 30.49
CA ARG A 284 1.04 -15.47 30.19
C ARG A 284 1.99 -14.31 30.48
N ILE A 285 1.70 -13.11 29.97
CA ILE A 285 2.52 -11.92 30.23
C ILE A 285 2.64 -11.65 31.74
N TYR A 286 1.52 -11.77 32.45
CA TYR A 286 1.51 -11.58 33.91
C TYR A 286 2.38 -12.62 34.64
N SER A 287 2.23 -13.90 34.27
CA SER A 287 3.04 -14.99 34.87
C SER A 287 4.53 -14.80 34.62
N GLU A 288 4.92 -14.44 33.39
CA GLU A 288 6.32 -14.16 33.03
C GLU A 288 6.89 -12.98 33.85
N LYS A 289 6.13 -11.88 33.99
CA LYS A 289 6.56 -10.69 34.76
C LYS A 289 6.71 -10.97 36.25
N GLN A 290 5.94 -11.90 36.81
CA GLN A 290 5.94 -12.24 38.22
C GLN A 290 6.78 -13.50 38.55
N ASN A 291 7.44 -14.10 37.55
CA ASN A 291 8.12 -15.40 37.69
C ASN A 291 7.22 -16.50 38.28
N LEU A 292 5.92 -16.48 37.99
CA LEU A 292 4.96 -17.46 38.45
C LEU A 292 4.82 -18.59 37.39
N PRO A 293 4.44 -19.83 37.83
CA PRO A 293 4.12 -20.89 36.91
C PRO A 293 2.94 -20.46 36.00
N PRO A 294 2.84 -20.98 34.76
CA PRO A 294 1.72 -20.67 33.85
C PRO A 294 0.39 -20.95 34.54
N ILE A 295 -0.50 -19.97 34.53
CA ILE A 295 -1.87 -20.12 35.01
C ILE A 295 -2.66 -20.88 33.93
N THR A 296 -3.09 -22.10 34.23
CA THR A 296 -3.92 -22.96 33.38
C THR A 296 -5.40 -22.66 33.54
#